data_8711aae3127643f1ef1739bc50c4ba76
#
_entry.id   8711aae3127643f1ef1739bc50c4ba76
#
_cell.length_a   1.000
_cell.length_b   1.000
_cell.length_c   1.000
_cell.angle_alpha   90.00
_cell.angle_beta   90.00
_cell.angle_gamma   90.00
#
_symmetry.space_group_name_H-M   'P 1'
#
loop_
_entity.id
_entity.type
_entity.pdbx_description
1 polymer ?
#
loop_
_entity_poly.entity_id
_entity_poly.type
_entity_poly.pdbx_seq_one_letter_code
_entity_poly.pdbx_strand_id
1 'polypeptide(L)' 'MPSSCHYKVDYLYHGAYKTFYVRADLMNNSEAWHWAAVDAGLGQIPKYRSERVPKVSKPLAERLGITDVAWSHA' A
#
# COMPACT_ATOMS: atom_id res chain seq x y z
N MET A 1 18.78 -3.32 -16.35
CA MET A 1 17.36 -3.45 -16.69
C MET A 1 16.50 -3.12 -15.49
N PRO A 2 15.53 -2.26 -15.65
CA PRO A 2 14.63 -1.99 -14.55
C PRO A 2 13.80 -3.24 -14.25
N SER A 3 13.69 -3.56 -13.00
CA SER A 3 12.90 -4.69 -12.54
C SER A 3 11.55 -4.26 -11.95
N SER A 4 11.26 -2.97 -12.00
CA SER A 4 10.01 -2.49 -11.43
C SER A 4 8.82 -2.87 -12.29
N CYS A 5 7.76 -3.24 -11.62
CA CYS A 5 6.51 -3.65 -12.23
C CYS A 5 5.38 -2.75 -11.75
N HIS A 6 4.31 -2.72 -12.52
CA HIS A 6 3.10 -2.04 -12.08
C HIS A 6 2.17 -3.06 -11.43
N TYR A 7 1.59 -2.67 -10.32
CA TYR A 7 0.65 -3.49 -9.57
C TYR A 7 -0.63 -2.73 -9.33
N LYS A 8 -1.73 -3.45 -9.33
CA LYS A 8 -3.04 -2.92 -8.98
C LYS A 8 -3.33 -3.34 -7.55
N VAL A 9 -3.70 -2.39 -6.70
CA VAL A 9 -4.06 -2.67 -5.31
C VAL A 9 -5.50 -2.21 -5.08
N ASP A 10 -6.30 -3.12 -4.56
CA ASP A 10 -7.71 -2.87 -4.22
C ASP A 10 -7.87 -2.98 -2.71
N TYR A 11 -8.69 -2.13 -2.12
CA TYR A 11 -8.96 -2.20 -0.69
C TYR A 11 -10.27 -1.50 -0.37
N LEU A 12 -10.78 -1.77 0.84
CA LEU A 12 -11.90 -1.03 1.39
C LEU A 12 -11.39 -0.08 2.47
N TYR A 13 -11.83 1.16 2.41
CA TYR A 13 -11.52 2.15 3.44
C TYR A 13 -12.84 2.64 4.02
N HIS A 14 -13.10 2.25 5.28
CA HIS A 14 -14.38 2.53 5.94
C HIS A 14 -15.57 2.08 5.09
N GLY A 15 -15.42 0.92 4.43
CA GLY A 15 -16.44 0.35 3.57
C GLY A 15 -16.51 0.91 2.15
N ALA A 16 -15.69 1.91 1.82
CA ALA A 16 -15.65 2.45 0.46
C ALA A 16 -14.58 1.73 -0.35
N TYR A 17 -14.97 1.25 -1.52
CA TYR A 17 -14.04 0.55 -2.41
C TYR A 17 -13.08 1.53 -3.05
N LYS A 18 -11.78 1.21 -2.97
CA LYS A 18 -10.70 2.01 -3.54
C LYS A 18 -9.80 1.12 -4.39
N THR A 19 -9.29 1.69 -5.46
CA THR A 19 -8.32 1.01 -6.32
C THR A 19 -7.25 2.02 -6.72
N PHE A 20 -5.99 1.57 -6.72
CA PHE A 20 -4.90 2.40 -7.21
C PHE A 20 -3.82 1.52 -7.82
N TYR A 21 -2.91 2.17 -8.53
CA TYR A 21 -1.77 1.49 -9.16
C TYR A 21 -0.49 2.00 -8.54
N VAL A 22 0.44 1.08 -8.32
CA VAL A 22 1.73 1.42 -7.75
C VAL A 22 2.82 0.74 -8.57
N ARG A 23 3.93 1.43 -8.72
CA ARG A 23 5.11 0.91 -9.39
C ARG A 23 6.11 0.51 -8.32
N ALA A 24 6.51 -0.76 -8.30
CA ALA A 24 7.43 -1.28 -7.31
C ALA A 24 8.21 -2.46 -7.88
N ASP A 25 9.37 -2.71 -7.31
CA ASP A 25 10.18 -3.86 -7.70
C ASP A 25 9.58 -5.17 -7.22
N LEU A 26 8.87 -5.11 -6.12
CA LEU A 26 8.33 -6.28 -5.44
C LEU A 26 6.99 -5.94 -4.81
N MET A 27 6.07 -6.87 -4.87
CA MET A 27 4.78 -6.76 -4.19
C MET A 27 4.48 -8.06 -3.46
N ASN A 28 3.94 -7.93 -2.26
CA ASN A 28 3.42 -9.04 -1.47
C ASN A 28 2.32 -8.50 -0.57
N ASN A 29 1.73 -9.35 0.25
CA ASN A 29 0.62 -8.92 1.11
C ASN A 29 1.02 -7.79 2.05
N SER A 30 2.19 -7.89 2.66
CA SER A 30 2.68 -6.85 3.56
C SER A 30 2.83 -5.51 2.85
N GLU A 31 3.42 -5.52 1.66
CA GLU A 31 3.57 -4.29 0.88
C GLU A 31 2.22 -3.74 0.44
N ALA A 32 1.29 -4.60 0.04
CA ALA A 32 -0.03 -4.17 -0.39
C ALA A 32 -0.77 -3.44 0.73
N TRP A 33 -0.70 -3.96 1.96
CA TRP A 33 -1.32 -3.30 3.11
C TRP A 33 -0.68 -1.95 3.40
N HIS A 34 0.64 -1.87 3.29
CA HIS A 34 1.36 -0.61 3.47
C HIS A 34 0.93 0.42 2.41
N TRP A 35 0.92 0.01 1.14
CA TRP A 35 0.56 0.93 0.07
C TRP A 35 -0.89 1.37 0.15
N ALA A 36 -1.80 0.48 0.58
CA ALA A 36 -3.18 0.87 0.80
C ALA A 36 -3.28 1.97 1.85
N ALA A 37 -2.51 1.85 2.95
CA ALA A 37 -2.48 2.87 3.99
C ALA A 37 -1.93 4.20 3.45
N VAL A 38 -0.89 4.15 2.63
CA VAL A 38 -0.32 5.35 2.01
C VAL A 38 -1.35 6.04 1.11
N ASP A 39 -2.05 5.25 0.28
CA ASP A 39 -3.08 5.79 -0.62
C ASP A 39 -4.23 6.43 0.16
N ALA A 40 -4.58 5.85 1.29
CA ALA A 40 -5.63 6.39 2.16
C ALA A 40 -5.18 7.63 2.96
N GLY A 41 -3.90 8.01 2.84
CA GLY A 41 -3.36 9.16 3.57
C GLY A 41 -2.95 8.85 4.98
N LEU A 42 -2.86 7.58 5.35
CA LEU A 42 -2.54 7.14 6.71
C LEU A 42 -1.08 6.77 6.90
N GLY A 43 -0.37 6.48 5.80
CA GLY A 43 1.04 6.15 5.84
C GLY A 43 1.90 7.39 5.63
N GLN A 44 3.17 7.28 6.02
CA GLN A 44 4.14 8.33 5.79
C GLN A 44 4.86 8.11 4.48
N ILE A 45 5.16 9.20 3.79
CA ILE A 45 5.96 9.17 2.57
C ILE A 45 7.31 9.80 2.89
N PRO A 46 8.45 9.12 2.60
CA PRO A 46 9.76 9.71 2.88
C PRO A 46 9.95 11.01 2.11
N LYS A 47 10.44 12.03 2.79
CA LYS A 47 10.79 13.31 2.16
C LYS A 47 12.19 13.27 1.57
N TYR A 48 13.04 12.45 2.15
CA TYR A 48 14.44 12.30 1.74
C TYR A 48 14.78 10.84 1.56
N ARG A 49 15.76 10.53 0.72
CA ARG A 49 16.17 9.15 0.48
C ARG A 49 16.60 8.41 1.73
N SER A 50 17.25 9.11 2.64
CA SER A 50 17.75 8.52 3.87
C SER A 50 16.70 8.38 4.95
N GLU A 51 15.52 8.94 4.75
CA GLU A 51 14.48 8.88 5.74
C GLU A 51 13.87 7.48 5.79
N ARG A 52 13.79 6.93 6.99
CA ARG A 52 13.15 5.65 7.22
C ARG A 52 11.71 5.88 7.65
N VAL A 53 10.80 5.26 6.92
CA VAL A 53 9.39 5.36 7.21
C VAL A 53 8.89 3.99 7.65
N PRO A 54 8.26 3.89 8.84
CA PRO A 54 7.71 2.61 9.28
C PRO A 54 6.63 2.11 8.33
N LYS A 55 6.66 0.82 8.06
CA LYS A 55 5.58 0.21 7.28
C LYS A 55 4.33 0.07 8.13
N VAL A 56 3.20 0.34 7.52
CA VAL A 56 1.92 0.11 8.17
C VAL A 56 1.60 -1.38 8.08
N SER A 57 1.47 -2.03 9.22
CA SER A 57 1.17 -3.45 9.28
C SER A 57 -0.32 -3.70 9.04
N LYS A 58 -0.66 -4.95 8.70
CA LYS A 58 -2.06 -5.33 8.51
C LYS A 58 -2.92 -5.02 9.74
N PRO A 59 -2.52 -5.41 10.98
CA PRO A 59 -3.35 -5.07 12.15
C PRO A 59 -3.56 -3.57 12.32
N LEU A 60 -2.52 -2.78 12.10
CA LEU A 60 -2.64 -1.33 12.20
C LEU A 60 -3.57 -0.77 11.13
N ALA A 61 -3.41 -1.22 9.90
CA ALA A 61 -4.24 -0.77 8.80
C ALA A 61 -5.72 -1.11 9.06
N GLU A 62 -5.99 -2.30 9.57
CA GLU A 62 -7.35 -2.70 9.91
C GLU A 62 -7.95 -1.79 10.98
N ARG A 63 -7.17 -1.43 11.98
CA ARG A 63 -7.61 -0.51 13.02
C ARG A 63 -7.91 0.89 12.48
N LEU A 64 -7.26 1.27 11.40
CA LEU A 64 -7.46 2.56 10.76
C LEU A 64 -8.60 2.55 9.73
N GLY A 65 -9.24 1.40 9.54
CA GLY A 65 -10.39 1.29 8.67
C GLY A 65 -10.14 0.65 7.31
N ILE A 66 -8.94 0.12 7.09
CA ILE A 66 -8.58 -0.52 5.83
C ILE A 66 -8.81 -2.02 5.94
N THR A 67 -9.56 -2.59 5.00
CA THR A 67 -9.87 -4.03 4.95
C THR A 67 -9.84 -4.53 3.52
N ASP A 68 -9.86 -5.86 3.36
CA ASP A 68 -9.98 -6.54 2.06
C ASP A 68 -8.94 -6.07 1.06
N VAL A 69 -7.69 -5.93 1.50
CA VAL A 69 -6.59 -5.55 0.62
C VAL A 69 -6.24 -6.72 -0.29
N ALA A 70 -6.22 -6.44 -1.58
CA ALA A 70 -5.82 -7.41 -2.60
C ALA A 70 -4.91 -6.72 -3.61
N TRP A 71 -4.08 -7.48 -4.27
CA TRP A 71 -3.19 -6.94 -5.28
C TRP A 71 -3.02 -7.91 -6.43
N SER A 72 -2.67 -7.37 -7.58
CA SER A 72 -2.39 -8.17 -8.77
C SER A 72 -1.45 -7.40 -9.68
N HIS A 73 -0.88 -8.07 -10.64
CA HIS A 73 -0.11 -7.39 -11.69
C HIS A 73 -1.05 -6.60 -12.58
N ALA A 74 -0.64 -5.37 -12.84
CA ALA A 74 -1.41 -4.51 -13.71
C ALA A 74 -1.08 -4.76 -15.18
#